data_20550ed4b3ce36126367079114673fae
#
_entry.id   20550ed4b3ce36126367079114673fae
#
_cell.length_a   1.000
_cell.length_b   1.000
_cell.length_c   1.000
_cell.angle_alpha   90.00
_cell.angle_beta   90.00
_cell.angle_gamma   90.00
#
_symmetry.space_group_name_H-M   'P 1'
#
loop_
_entity.id
_entity.type
_entity.pdbx_description
1 polymer ?
#
loop_
_entity_poly.entity_id
_entity_poly.type
_entity_poly.pdbx_seq_one_letter_code
_entity_poly.pdbx_strand_id
1 'polypeptide(L)'
;MANKKETKTHFNYNRLWKLLIDRGIQKQELQKKSDVSAASIAKMGRGENVTTDVLLRICEALDCNVEDIMERVPNNKPKEIMKES
;
A
#
# COMPACT_ATOMS: atom_id res chain seq x y z
N MET A 1 9.35 12.62 -21.98
CA MET A 1 9.06 12.62 -21.93
C MET A 1 8.14 12.53 -21.69
N ALA A 2 7.97 12.37 -21.57
CA ALA A 2 7.27 12.33 -21.42
C ALA A 2 6.35 11.98 -21.10
N ASN A 3 6.32 11.51 -21.04
CA ASN A 3 5.56 11.13 -20.82
C ASN A 3 4.61 11.18 -19.94
N LYS A 4 4.19 11.40 -19.59
CA LYS A 4 3.29 11.71 -18.88
C LYS A 4 2.12 10.97 -19.14
N LYS A 5 2.17 9.80 -19.49
CA LYS A 5 1.11 8.97 -19.72
C LYS A 5 0.62 8.48 -18.41
N GLU A 6 -0.64 8.60 -18.15
CA GLU A 6 -1.16 8.12 -16.87
C GLU A 6 -1.33 6.62 -16.89
N THR A 7 -1.12 6.00 -15.79
CA THR A 7 -1.28 4.57 -15.71
C THR A 7 -2.76 4.25 -15.50
N LYS A 8 -3.16 3.05 -15.87
CA LYS A 8 -4.54 2.63 -15.73
C LYS A 8 -4.77 1.87 -14.43
N THR A 9 -3.73 1.64 -13.68
CA THR A 9 -3.81 0.91 -12.42
C THR A 9 -2.94 1.61 -11.40
N HIS A 10 -3.08 1.23 -10.16
CA HIS A 10 -2.26 1.78 -9.11
C HIS A 10 -2.14 0.74 -8.02
N PHE A 11 -1.24 0.94 -7.08
CA PHE A 11 -1.09 0.03 -5.97
C PHE A 11 -1.89 0.53 -4.79
N ASN A 12 -2.47 -0.38 -4.02
CA ASN A 12 -3.02 0.00 -2.75
C ASN A 12 -2.46 -0.94 -1.70
N TYR A 13 -2.60 -0.58 -0.45
CA TYR A 13 -1.98 -1.30 0.65
C TYR A 13 -3.03 -1.82 1.63
N ASN A 14 -4.24 -2.07 1.17
CA ASN A 14 -5.29 -2.56 2.04
C ASN A 14 -4.93 -3.90 2.65
N ARG A 15 -4.15 -4.71 1.94
CA ARG A 15 -3.73 -5.99 2.47
C ARG A 15 -2.84 -5.78 3.69
N LEU A 16 -2.02 -4.73 3.69
CA LEU A 16 -1.16 -4.45 4.83
C LEU A 16 -2.03 -4.11 6.03
N TRP A 17 -3.06 -3.27 5.84
CA TRP A 17 -3.87 -2.85 6.96
C TRP A 17 -4.63 -4.05 7.54
N LYS A 18 -5.08 -4.95 6.70
CA LYS A 18 -5.76 -6.14 7.18
C LYS A 18 -4.78 -7.05 7.92
N LEU A 19 -3.56 -7.17 7.43
CA LEU A 19 -2.57 -8.01 8.07
C LEU A 19 -2.24 -7.47 9.45
N LEU A 20 -2.14 -6.15 9.59
CA LEU A 20 -1.85 -5.55 10.89
C LEU A 20 -3.00 -5.84 11.86
N ILE A 21 -4.24 -5.72 11.39
CA ILE A 21 -5.39 -5.99 12.23
C ILE A 21 -5.38 -7.45 12.65
N ASP A 22 -5.11 -8.36 11.73
CA ASP A 22 -5.10 -9.78 12.04
C ASP A 22 -4.03 -10.14 13.05
N ARG A 23 -2.91 -9.44 13.05
CA ARG A 23 -1.82 -9.70 13.97
C ARG A 23 -1.86 -8.84 15.21
N GLY A 24 -2.83 -7.94 15.31
CA GLY A 24 -2.93 -7.07 16.47
C GLY A 24 -1.80 -6.05 16.56
N ILE A 25 -1.26 -5.61 15.42
CA ILE A 25 -0.16 -4.67 15.40
C ILE A 25 -0.69 -3.31 15.00
N GLN A 26 -0.33 -2.27 15.75
CA GLN A 26 -0.76 -0.94 15.41
C GLN A 26 0.26 -0.27 14.51
N LYS A 27 -0.14 0.79 13.82
CA LYS A 27 0.77 1.47 12.89
C LYS A 27 2.01 1.99 13.57
N GLN A 28 1.90 2.46 14.81
CA GLN A 28 3.06 2.96 15.52
C GLN A 28 4.04 1.82 15.80
N GLU A 29 3.52 0.64 16.08
CA GLU A 29 4.35 -0.49 16.35
C GLU A 29 5.05 -0.92 15.07
N LEU A 30 4.35 -0.84 13.94
CA LEU A 30 4.96 -1.16 12.65
C LEU A 30 6.11 -0.21 12.37
N GLN A 31 5.96 1.07 12.68
CA GLN A 31 7.02 2.03 12.46
C GLN A 31 8.26 1.63 13.24
N LYS A 32 8.10 1.22 14.48
CA LYS A 32 9.24 0.84 15.28
C LYS A 32 9.88 -0.44 14.78
N LYS A 33 9.09 -1.42 14.41
CA LYS A 33 9.64 -2.69 13.96
C LYS A 33 10.34 -2.57 12.63
N SER A 34 9.83 -1.74 11.74
CA SER A 34 10.36 -1.66 10.39
C SER A 34 11.32 -0.50 10.19
N ASP A 35 11.38 0.41 11.16
CA ASP A 35 12.20 1.61 11.04
C ASP A 35 11.76 2.46 9.84
N VAL A 36 10.48 2.44 9.53
CA VAL A 36 9.90 3.23 8.46
C VAL A 36 9.25 4.45 9.07
N SER A 37 9.40 5.60 8.46
CA SER A 37 8.91 6.85 9.04
C SER A 37 7.40 6.94 9.05
N ALA A 38 6.89 7.77 9.95
CA ALA A 38 5.46 8.01 10.02
C ALA A 38 4.96 8.59 8.70
N ALA A 39 5.79 9.40 8.05
CA ALA A 39 5.40 10.02 6.77
C ALA A 39 5.20 8.95 5.70
N SER A 40 6.03 7.93 5.67
CA SER A 40 5.88 6.86 4.69
C SER A 40 4.62 6.04 4.97
N ILE A 41 4.33 5.77 6.24
CA ILE A 41 3.12 5.03 6.58
C ILE A 41 1.89 5.87 6.19
N ALA A 42 1.95 7.19 6.38
CA ALA A 42 0.84 8.06 6.03
C ALA A 42 0.63 8.08 4.51
N LYS A 43 1.72 8.05 3.73
CA LYS A 43 1.59 8.00 2.29
C LYS A 43 0.89 6.72 1.87
N MET A 44 1.24 5.60 2.49
CA MET A 44 0.62 4.34 2.16
C MET A 44 -0.86 4.37 2.52
N GLY A 45 -1.21 5.07 3.61
CA GLY A 45 -2.61 5.21 4.00
C GLY A 45 -3.41 5.99 2.97
N ARG A 46 -2.76 6.85 2.18
CA ARG A 46 -3.42 7.60 1.15
C ARG A 46 -3.31 6.91 -0.21
N GLY A 47 -2.73 5.73 -0.26
CA GLY A 47 -2.58 5.01 -1.53
C GLY A 47 -1.47 5.56 -2.39
N GLU A 48 -0.54 6.33 -1.83
CA GLU A 48 0.54 6.93 -2.58
C GLU A 48 1.72 5.98 -2.66
N ASN A 49 2.57 6.19 -3.64
CA ASN A 49 3.72 5.32 -3.82
C ASN A 49 4.80 5.57 -2.80
N VAL A 50 5.47 4.52 -2.40
CA VAL A 50 6.61 4.62 -1.49
C VAL A 50 7.76 3.87 -2.15
N THR A 51 8.94 4.01 -1.62
CA THR A 51 10.11 3.38 -2.22
C THR A 51 10.11 1.89 -1.93
N THR A 52 10.82 1.14 -2.74
CA THR A 52 10.95 -0.30 -2.50
C THR A 52 11.68 -0.58 -1.20
N ASP A 53 12.52 0.36 -0.75
CA ASP A 53 13.19 0.19 0.53
C ASP A 53 12.16 0.15 1.66
N VAL A 54 11.15 1.00 1.60
CA VAL A 54 10.10 1.02 2.60
C VAL A 54 9.36 -0.31 2.56
N LEU A 55 9.04 -0.80 1.37
CA LEU A 55 8.32 -2.06 1.23
C LEU A 55 9.14 -3.22 1.78
N LEU A 56 10.44 -3.22 1.50
CA LEU A 56 11.30 -4.28 1.97
C LEU A 56 11.36 -4.29 3.49
N ARG A 57 11.50 -3.13 4.11
CA ARG A 57 11.58 -3.04 5.56
C ARG A 57 10.30 -3.54 6.23
N ILE A 58 9.15 -3.23 5.64
CA ILE A 58 7.89 -3.69 6.18
C ILE A 58 7.78 -5.20 6.04
N CYS A 59 8.16 -5.74 4.89
CA CYS A 59 8.11 -7.18 4.69
C CYS A 59 9.01 -7.91 5.68
N GLU A 60 10.19 -7.36 5.93
CA GLU A 60 11.08 -7.99 6.88
C GLU A 60 10.54 -7.90 8.31
N ALA A 61 9.95 -6.76 8.66
CA ALA A 61 9.41 -6.59 10.01
C ALA A 61 8.25 -7.53 10.27
N LEU A 62 7.45 -7.81 9.25
CA LEU A 62 6.28 -8.67 9.38
C LEU A 62 6.52 -10.09 8.90
N ASP A 63 7.71 -10.35 8.38
CA ASP A 63 8.08 -11.67 7.86
C ASP A 63 7.06 -12.14 6.86
N CYS A 64 6.86 -11.35 5.81
CA CYS A 64 5.89 -11.66 4.77
C CYS A 64 6.42 -11.22 3.42
N ASN A 65 5.67 -11.48 2.38
CA ASN A 65 6.08 -11.10 1.02
C ASN A 65 5.34 -9.85 0.60
N VAL A 66 5.80 -9.22 -0.47
CA VAL A 66 5.23 -7.96 -0.91
C VAL A 66 3.77 -8.13 -1.31
N GLU A 67 3.39 -9.26 -1.86
CA GLU A 67 2.00 -9.46 -2.23
C GLU A 67 1.08 -9.57 -1.02
N ASP A 68 1.63 -9.75 0.15
CA ASP A 68 0.83 -9.82 1.37
C ASP A 68 0.49 -8.42 1.88
N ILE A 69 1.15 -7.39 1.36
CA ILE A 69 0.95 -6.03 1.86
C ILE A 69 0.45 -5.06 0.80
N MET A 70 0.49 -5.43 -0.47
CA MET A 70 0.03 -4.52 -1.51
C MET A 70 -0.47 -5.29 -2.71
N GLU A 71 -1.26 -4.63 -3.54
CA GLU A 71 -1.75 -5.24 -4.76
C GLU A 71 -2.00 -4.16 -5.80
N ARG A 72 -2.00 -4.54 -7.06
CA ARG A 72 -2.23 -3.62 -8.14
C ARG A 72 -3.72 -3.67 -8.46
N VAL A 73 -4.36 -2.54 -8.48
CA VAL A 73 -5.80 -2.46 -8.71
C VAL A 73 -6.13 -1.46 -9.80
N PRO A 74 -7.25 -1.57 -10.45
CA PRO A 74 -7.61 -0.64 -11.52
C PRO A 74 -8.02 0.72 -10.97
N ASN A 75 -7.82 1.73 -11.78
CA ASN A 75 -8.15 3.09 -11.41
C ASN A 75 -9.60 3.45 -11.66
N ASN A 76 -10.35 2.58 -12.32
CA ASN A 76 -11.70 2.93 -12.72
C ASN A 76 -12.56 3.39 -11.58
N LYS A 77 -13.40 4.32 -11.87
CA LYS A 77 -14.28 4.84 -10.89
C LYS A 77 -15.47 3.98 -10.73
N PRO A 78 -15.95 3.84 -9.58
CA PRO A 78 -17.09 2.99 -9.32
C PRO A 78 -18.31 3.38 -10.10
N LYS A 79 -18.53 4.65 -10.25
CA LYS A 79 -19.62 5.04 -10.96
C LYS A 79 -19.65 4.61 -12.35
N GLU A 80 -18.55 4.41 -12.92
CA GLU A 80 -18.52 4.01 -14.26
C GLU A 80 -19.05 2.65 -14.35
N ILE A 81 -18.79 1.85 -13.42
CA ILE A 81 -19.23 0.54 -13.44
C ILE A 81 -20.67 0.50 -13.30
N MET A 82 -21.19 1.30 -12.52
CA MET A 82 -22.53 1.24 -12.37
C MET A 82 -23.24 1.61 -13.51
N LYS A 83 -22.77 2.42 -14.20
CA LYS A 83 -23.39 2.82 -15.24
C LYS A 83 -23.68 1.83 -16.17
N GLU A 84 -22.97 1.03 -16.29
CA GLU A 84 -23.11 0.11 -17.19
C GLU A 84 -23.92 -0.87 -16.76
N SER A 85 -24.05 -0.91 -15.64
CA SER A 85 -24.76 -2.01 -15.18
C SER A 85 -26.15 -1.83 -15.30
#